data_03033f1740704d7a174ec19f75fa9fa9
#
_entry.id   03033f1740704d7a174ec19f75fa9fa9
#
_cell.length_a   1.000
_cell.length_b   1.000
_cell.length_c   1.000
_cell.angle_alpha   90.00
_cell.angle_beta   90.00
_cell.angle_gamma   90.00
#
_symmetry.space_group_name_H-M   'P 1'
#
loop_
_entity.id
_entity.type
_entity.pdbx_description
1 polymer ?
#
loop_
_entity_poly.entity_id
_entity_poly.type
_entity_poly.pdbx_seq_one_letter_code
_entity_poly.pdbx_strand_id
1 'polypeptide(L)'
;MALVRRKDGDIWYRLIPLVVLVIVYGTVALNSSINIGHRHILVIYPALFIVSGGLSLWLLRYRTLCKPILLAAFSVYVFEGSVIWPDYLAYFNAAVGGPQQGYRYLVDSSLDWGQDLPALSRWLQENQPKDDRRQVPVYLNYFGSASPKHYNIDARMVVFRRFPWHREPHTEATKFSPGIYCISATSLQQVYGRYGGDWTTENEDLYWRLLEVNAEYKAGRETPATWDALKEKYGGFAAISRLILAFRELQFARLCHHLKQRQPDDHVGHSILIYVVGPRELKTALHKPMDG
;
A
#
# COMPACT_ATOMS: atom_id res chain seq x y z
N MET A 1 -52.09 24.87 -4.45
CA MET A 1 -51.06 23.95 -4.95
C MET A 1 -51.49 22.55 -4.53
N ALA A 2 -52.09 21.76 -5.42
CA ALA A 2 -52.70 20.46 -5.11
C ALA A 2 -51.58 19.43 -5.03
N LEU A 3 -51.26 18.99 -3.81
CA LEU A 3 -50.45 17.80 -3.57
C LEU A 3 -51.21 16.58 -4.08
N VAL A 4 -50.86 16.08 -5.24
CA VAL A 4 -51.38 14.84 -5.81
C VAL A 4 -51.11 13.73 -4.80
N ARG A 5 -52.14 13.23 -4.20
CA ARG A 5 -52.17 12.04 -3.33
C ARG A 5 -51.84 10.81 -4.22
N ARG A 6 -50.55 10.54 -4.42
CA ARG A 6 -50.07 9.37 -5.15
C ARG A 6 -50.33 8.12 -4.30
N LYS A 7 -50.91 7.08 -4.92
CA LYS A 7 -51.09 5.74 -4.29
C LYS A 7 -49.71 5.18 -3.97
N ASP A 8 -49.52 4.71 -2.75
CA ASP A 8 -48.23 4.18 -2.25
C ASP A 8 -47.63 3.08 -3.15
N GLY A 9 -48.44 2.32 -3.87
CA GLY A 9 -47.98 1.30 -4.82
C GLY A 9 -47.18 1.85 -6.03
N ASP A 10 -47.44 3.10 -6.44
CA ASP A 10 -46.72 3.71 -7.59
C ASP A 10 -45.25 4.10 -7.22
N ILE A 11 -44.99 4.39 -5.94
CA ILE A 11 -43.66 4.72 -5.44
C ILE A 11 -42.81 3.49 -5.39
N TRP A 12 -43.32 2.37 -4.87
CA TRP A 12 -42.56 1.12 -4.82
C TRP A 12 -42.18 0.62 -6.21
N TYR A 13 -43.08 0.66 -7.17
CA TYR A 13 -42.83 0.25 -8.55
C TYR A 13 -41.66 1.07 -9.18
N ARG A 14 -41.56 2.36 -8.86
CA ARG A 14 -40.50 3.24 -9.34
C ARG A 14 -39.15 3.01 -8.65
N LEU A 15 -39.18 2.52 -7.39
CA LEU A 15 -37.97 2.24 -6.64
C LEU A 15 -37.35 0.86 -6.94
N ILE A 16 -38.16 -0.09 -7.45
CA ILE A 16 -37.73 -1.45 -7.76
C ILE A 16 -36.45 -1.45 -8.62
N PRO A 17 -36.32 -0.73 -9.74
CA PRO A 17 -35.10 -0.73 -10.53
C PRO A 17 -33.85 -0.27 -9.76
N LEU A 18 -34.00 0.71 -8.87
CA LEU A 18 -32.91 1.20 -8.04
C LEU A 18 -32.49 0.17 -6.98
N VAL A 19 -33.47 -0.49 -6.36
CA VAL A 19 -33.21 -1.56 -5.37
C VAL A 19 -32.55 -2.75 -6.05
N VAL A 20 -33.03 -3.16 -7.21
CA VAL A 20 -32.43 -4.23 -8.02
C VAL A 20 -30.99 -3.88 -8.40
N LEU A 21 -30.74 -2.65 -8.85
CA LEU A 21 -29.39 -2.18 -9.17
C LEU A 21 -28.47 -2.31 -7.94
N VAL A 22 -28.90 -1.83 -6.79
CA VAL A 22 -28.08 -1.87 -5.55
C VAL A 22 -27.79 -3.29 -5.13
N ILE A 23 -28.81 -4.18 -5.15
CA ILE A 23 -28.65 -5.58 -4.74
C ILE A 23 -27.77 -6.33 -5.73
N VAL A 24 -28.07 -6.29 -7.02
CA VAL A 24 -27.32 -7.05 -8.03
C VAL A 24 -25.88 -6.56 -8.10
N TYR A 25 -25.68 -5.25 -8.24
CA TYR A 25 -24.34 -4.70 -8.36
C TYR A 25 -23.54 -4.84 -7.06
N GLY A 26 -24.17 -4.63 -5.90
CA GLY A 26 -23.53 -4.83 -4.60
C GLY A 26 -23.10 -6.29 -4.40
N THR A 27 -23.94 -7.24 -4.77
CA THR A 27 -23.60 -8.68 -4.71
C THR A 27 -22.40 -9.01 -5.62
N VAL A 28 -22.38 -8.49 -6.84
CA VAL A 28 -21.25 -8.69 -7.76
C VAL A 28 -19.98 -8.05 -7.20
N ALA A 29 -20.06 -6.84 -6.66
CA ALA A 29 -18.91 -6.14 -6.09
C ALA A 29 -18.33 -6.88 -4.86
N LEU A 30 -19.19 -7.42 -3.99
CA LEU A 30 -18.76 -8.19 -2.81
C LEU A 30 -18.09 -9.53 -3.16
N ASN A 31 -18.45 -10.14 -4.29
CA ASN A 31 -17.86 -11.40 -4.77
C ASN A 31 -16.70 -11.19 -5.74
N SER A 32 -16.34 -9.95 -6.05
CA SER A 32 -15.23 -9.63 -6.93
C SER A 32 -13.90 -9.83 -6.22
N SER A 33 -12.96 -10.52 -6.88
CA SER A 33 -11.56 -10.62 -6.44
C SER A 33 -10.77 -9.33 -6.68
N ILE A 34 -11.32 -8.39 -7.45
CA ILE A 34 -10.68 -7.10 -7.74
C ILE A 34 -11.12 -6.10 -6.67
N ASN A 35 -10.22 -5.74 -5.78
CA ASN A 35 -10.49 -4.74 -4.75
C ASN A 35 -9.83 -3.41 -5.11
N ILE A 36 -10.56 -2.54 -5.83
CA ILE A 36 -10.16 -1.16 -6.12
C ILE A 36 -10.88 -0.15 -5.20
N GLY A 37 -11.32 -0.64 -4.03
CA GLY A 37 -11.94 0.16 -2.99
C GLY A 37 -13.27 0.80 -3.42
N HIS A 38 -13.49 2.01 -2.96
CA HIS A 38 -14.74 2.76 -3.11
C HIS A 38 -15.23 2.93 -4.56
N ARG A 39 -14.32 2.93 -5.53
CA ARG A 39 -14.63 3.05 -6.97
C ARG A 39 -15.50 1.91 -7.48
N HIS A 40 -15.39 0.72 -6.90
CA HIS A 40 -16.23 -0.42 -7.27
C HIS A 40 -17.72 -0.18 -7.01
N ILE A 41 -18.06 0.61 -6.00
CA ILE A 41 -19.45 0.83 -5.59
C ILE A 41 -20.01 2.19 -6.01
N LEU A 42 -19.25 3.03 -6.74
CA LEU A 42 -19.74 4.34 -7.20
C LEU A 42 -21.03 4.26 -8.02
N VAL A 43 -21.25 3.17 -8.76
CA VAL A 43 -22.44 2.95 -9.59
C VAL A 43 -23.74 2.96 -8.77
N ILE A 44 -23.69 2.53 -7.50
CA ILE A 44 -24.87 2.48 -6.63
C ILE A 44 -25.15 3.81 -5.91
N TYR A 45 -24.22 4.77 -5.93
CA TYR A 45 -24.36 6.06 -5.21
C TYR A 45 -25.55 6.88 -5.64
N PRO A 46 -25.87 7.05 -6.94
CA PRO A 46 -27.06 7.79 -7.35
C PRO A 46 -28.35 7.19 -6.73
N ALA A 47 -28.43 5.86 -6.68
CA ALA A 47 -29.57 5.19 -6.04
C ALA A 47 -29.61 5.46 -4.52
N LEU A 48 -28.47 5.40 -3.84
CA LEU A 48 -28.38 5.72 -2.40
C LEU A 48 -28.74 7.17 -2.12
N PHE A 49 -28.31 8.12 -2.96
CA PHE A 49 -28.69 9.54 -2.80
C PHE A 49 -30.19 9.77 -2.98
N ILE A 50 -30.84 9.08 -3.92
CA ILE A 50 -32.29 9.16 -4.11
C ILE A 50 -33.01 8.62 -2.88
N VAL A 51 -32.60 7.47 -2.35
CA VAL A 51 -33.15 6.87 -1.13
C VAL A 51 -32.94 7.80 0.07
N SER A 52 -31.74 8.35 0.23
CA SER A 52 -31.44 9.30 1.31
C SER A 52 -32.27 10.58 1.22
N GLY A 53 -32.52 11.08 -0.01
CA GLY A 53 -33.45 12.18 -0.24
C GLY A 53 -34.87 11.86 0.24
N GLY A 54 -35.33 10.63 0.06
CA GLY A 54 -36.63 10.15 0.59
C GLY A 54 -36.69 10.13 2.11
N LEU A 55 -35.57 9.86 2.80
CA LEU A 55 -35.51 9.93 4.26
C LEU A 55 -35.80 11.34 4.80
N SER A 56 -35.55 12.38 4.06
CA SER A 56 -35.84 13.75 4.47
C SER A 56 -37.33 13.97 4.75
N LEU A 57 -38.20 13.31 3.99
CA LEU A 57 -39.64 13.37 4.19
C LEU A 57 -40.08 12.71 5.51
N TRP A 58 -39.43 11.59 5.84
CA TRP A 58 -39.63 10.90 7.11
C TRP A 58 -39.11 11.70 8.30
N LEU A 59 -37.97 12.35 8.16
CA LEU A 59 -37.36 13.23 9.15
C LEU A 59 -38.23 14.45 9.48
N LEU A 60 -38.96 14.98 8.50
CA LEU A 60 -39.92 16.06 8.72
C LEU A 60 -41.09 15.62 9.66
N ARG A 61 -41.43 14.34 9.68
CA ARG A 61 -42.48 13.79 10.54
C ARG A 61 -42.01 13.57 11.99
N TYR A 62 -40.72 13.23 12.20
CA TYR A 62 -40.16 12.89 13.52
C TYR A 62 -39.09 13.90 13.96
N ARG A 63 -39.38 15.19 13.82
CA ARG A 63 -38.46 16.31 14.00
C ARG A 63 -37.68 16.30 15.32
N THR A 64 -38.32 15.92 16.43
CA THR A 64 -37.72 16.00 17.78
C THR A 64 -36.65 14.96 18.04
N LEU A 65 -36.81 13.76 17.51
CA LEU A 65 -35.85 12.65 17.68
C LEU A 65 -34.74 12.66 16.63
N CYS A 66 -35.05 13.05 15.38
CA CYS A 66 -34.14 12.93 14.28
C CYS A 66 -33.16 14.10 14.18
N LYS A 67 -33.53 15.32 14.64
CA LYS A 67 -32.65 16.48 14.60
C LYS A 67 -31.33 16.29 15.35
N PRO A 68 -31.28 15.82 16.62
CA PRO A 68 -30.04 15.65 17.35
C PRO A 68 -29.16 14.53 16.71
N ILE A 69 -29.78 13.46 16.20
CA ILE A 69 -29.04 12.39 15.53
C ILE A 69 -28.38 12.91 14.24
N LEU A 70 -29.10 13.68 13.43
CA LEU A 70 -28.55 14.28 12.21
C LEU A 70 -27.45 15.29 12.52
N LEU A 71 -27.65 16.11 13.54
CA LEU A 71 -26.65 17.07 13.95
C LEU A 71 -25.38 16.38 14.43
N ALA A 72 -25.53 15.31 15.23
CA ALA A 72 -24.40 14.51 15.67
C ALA A 72 -23.67 13.84 14.51
N ALA A 73 -24.40 13.21 13.57
CA ALA A 73 -23.82 12.59 12.39
C ALA A 73 -23.10 13.61 11.50
N PHE A 74 -23.68 14.79 11.30
CA PHE A 74 -23.06 15.87 10.56
C PHE A 74 -21.80 16.41 11.25
N SER A 75 -21.86 16.56 12.59
CA SER A 75 -20.69 17.00 13.36
C SER A 75 -19.53 15.99 13.28
N VAL A 76 -19.81 14.70 13.35
CA VAL A 76 -18.81 13.63 13.16
C VAL A 76 -18.24 13.70 11.75
N TYR A 77 -19.05 13.85 10.72
CA TYR A 77 -18.61 13.98 9.33
C TYR A 77 -17.66 15.17 9.13
N VAL A 78 -18.04 16.34 9.66
CA VAL A 78 -17.20 17.55 9.57
C VAL A 78 -15.89 17.38 10.36
N PHE A 79 -15.97 16.77 11.54
CA PHE A 79 -14.79 16.51 12.37
C PHE A 79 -13.82 15.55 11.67
N GLU A 80 -14.29 14.40 11.20
CA GLU A 80 -13.44 13.43 10.47
C GLU A 80 -12.81 14.06 9.22
N GLY A 81 -13.58 14.82 8.44
CA GLY A 81 -13.06 15.53 7.28
C GLY A 81 -12.01 16.60 7.63
N SER A 82 -12.14 17.25 8.78
CA SER A 82 -11.17 18.25 9.24
C SER A 82 -9.86 17.62 9.75
N VAL A 83 -9.95 16.49 10.42
CA VAL A 83 -8.79 15.78 10.99
C VAL A 83 -7.91 15.19 9.90
N ILE A 84 -8.49 14.69 8.81
CA ILE A 84 -7.71 14.08 7.72
C ILE A 84 -7.06 15.12 6.78
N TRP A 85 -7.43 16.39 6.87
CA TRP A 85 -6.85 17.41 6.02
C TRP A 85 -5.33 17.51 6.22
N PRO A 86 -4.49 17.55 5.14
CA PRO A 86 -4.84 17.59 3.72
C PRO A 86 -4.93 16.22 3.03
N ASP A 87 -4.75 15.10 3.74
CA ASP A 87 -4.52 13.76 3.20
C ASP A 87 -5.83 13.01 2.88
N TYR A 88 -6.79 13.68 2.23
CA TYR A 88 -8.12 13.11 1.96
C TYR A 88 -8.13 11.77 1.21
N LEU A 89 -7.11 11.50 0.38
CA LEU A 89 -7.00 10.22 -0.30
C LEU A 89 -6.82 9.06 0.70
N ALA A 90 -6.18 9.33 1.82
CA ALA A 90 -5.93 8.35 2.88
C ALA A 90 -7.08 8.23 3.89
N TYR A 91 -8.25 8.80 3.60
CA TYR A 91 -9.37 8.74 4.52
C TYR A 91 -9.85 7.31 4.75
N PHE A 92 -9.84 6.92 6.01
CA PHE A 92 -10.51 5.73 6.55
C PHE A 92 -11.26 6.13 7.81
N ASN A 93 -12.45 5.60 8.01
CA ASN A 93 -13.27 5.95 9.16
C ASN A 93 -12.70 5.36 10.47
N ALA A 94 -13.08 5.95 11.58
CA ALA A 94 -12.61 5.54 12.90
C ALA A 94 -12.95 4.08 13.27
N ALA A 95 -14.01 3.49 12.69
CA ALA A 95 -14.42 2.10 12.98
C ALA A 95 -13.39 1.05 12.51
N VAL A 96 -12.57 1.38 11.50
CA VAL A 96 -11.48 0.52 11.00
C VAL A 96 -10.10 1.00 11.47
N GLY A 97 -10.04 1.88 12.46
CA GLY A 97 -8.80 2.39 13.03
C GLY A 97 -8.27 3.66 12.37
N GLY A 98 -9.08 4.31 11.53
CA GLY A 98 -8.73 5.58 10.87
C GLY A 98 -7.65 5.46 9.79
N PRO A 99 -7.14 6.59 9.29
CA PRO A 99 -6.16 6.65 8.20
C PRO A 99 -4.86 5.89 8.48
N GLN A 100 -4.44 5.86 9.75
CA GLN A 100 -3.21 5.18 10.17
C GLN A 100 -3.25 3.66 9.96
N GLN A 101 -4.43 3.06 9.89
CA GLN A 101 -4.61 1.63 9.65
C GLN A 101 -5.10 1.32 8.23
N GLY A 102 -5.42 2.34 7.44
CA GLY A 102 -5.97 2.21 6.10
C GLY A 102 -5.14 1.31 5.18
N TYR A 103 -3.82 1.40 5.27
CA TYR A 103 -2.87 0.60 4.47
C TYR A 103 -3.01 -0.93 4.65
N ARG A 104 -3.67 -1.37 5.73
CA ARG A 104 -3.92 -2.80 5.98
C ARG A 104 -5.11 -3.34 5.19
N TYR A 105 -6.01 -2.45 4.77
CA TYR A 105 -7.26 -2.82 4.10
C TYR A 105 -7.23 -2.51 2.61
N LEU A 106 -6.78 -1.31 2.25
CA LEU A 106 -6.74 -0.83 0.88
C LEU A 106 -5.43 -0.08 0.62
N VAL A 107 -4.84 -0.35 -0.52
CA VAL A 107 -3.61 0.27 -1.01
C VAL A 107 -3.75 0.61 -2.49
N ASP A 108 -2.65 0.85 -3.20
CA ASP A 108 -2.66 1.28 -4.59
C ASP A 108 -3.48 2.58 -4.74
N SER A 109 -4.18 2.72 -5.79
CA SER A 109 -4.95 3.89 -6.17
C SER A 109 -6.06 4.31 -5.18
N SER A 110 -6.31 3.53 -4.12
CA SER A 110 -7.19 3.90 -3.01
C SER A 110 -6.48 4.67 -1.89
N LEU A 111 -5.14 4.71 -1.90
CA LEU A 111 -4.34 5.34 -0.87
C LEU A 111 -3.10 6.06 -1.45
N ASP A 112 -2.47 5.48 -2.48
CA ASP A 112 -1.13 5.83 -2.92
C ASP A 112 -1.10 6.10 -4.43
N TRP A 113 -0.76 7.31 -4.82
CA TRP A 113 -0.49 7.74 -6.18
C TRP A 113 0.90 8.34 -6.33
N GLY A 114 1.73 8.17 -5.29
CA GLY A 114 3.05 8.76 -5.22
C GLY A 114 3.04 10.26 -4.91
N GLN A 115 2.01 10.75 -4.27
CA GLN A 115 1.82 12.15 -3.93
C GLN A 115 2.73 12.64 -2.80
N ASP A 116 3.29 11.75 -1.98
CA ASP A 116 3.89 12.10 -0.69
C ASP A 116 5.41 12.29 -0.70
N LEU A 117 6.06 12.28 -1.89
CA LEU A 117 7.50 12.58 -1.98
C LEU A 117 7.90 13.96 -1.43
N PRO A 118 7.15 15.06 -1.68
CA PRO A 118 7.49 16.35 -1.08
C PRO A 118 7.44 16.33 0.44
N ALA A 119 6.48 15.61 1.01
CA ALA A 119 6.34 15.45 2.46
C ALA A 119 7.44 14.54 3.02
N LEU A 120 7.83 13.47 2.30
CA LEU A 120 8.96 12.62 2.66
C LEU A 120 10.28 13.41 2.69
N SER A 121 10.50 14.29 1.72
CA SER A 121 11.69 15.16 1.70
C SER A 121 11.78 16.01 2.97
N ARG A 122 10.67 16.63 3.37
CA ARG A 122 10.61 17.43 4.62
C ARG A 122 10.87 16.57 5.84
N TRP A 123 10.20 15.41 5.92
CA TRP A 123 10.38 14.48 7.02
C TRP A 123 11.85 14.05 7.19
N LEU A 124 12.54 13.71 6.09
CA LEU A 124 13.95 13.33 6.11
C LEU A 124 14.85 14.49 6.57
N GLN A 125 14.58 15.73 6.15
CA GLN A 125 15.33 16.91 6.59
C GLN A 125 15.18 17.20 8.07
N GLU A 126 14.03 16.89 8.64
CA GLU A 126 13.70 17.11 10.06
C GLU A 126 14.24 16.00 10.96
N ASN A 127 14.24 14.73 10.47
CA ASN A 127 14.52 13.55 11.29
C ASN A 127 15.89 12.92 11.05
N GLN A 128 16.60 13.28 9.99
CA GLN A 128 17.98 12.86 9.78
C GLN A 128 18.95 13.74 10.62
N PRO A 129 20.00 13.13 11.22
CA PRO A 129 21.06 13.93 11.87
C PRO A 129 21.67 14.92 10.87
N LYS A 130 21.86 16.16 11.31
CA LYS A 130 22.49 17.21 10.48
C LYS A 130 23.99 17.02 10.30
N ASP A 131 24.61 16.14 11.09
CA ASP A 131 26.00 15.77 10.99
C ASP A 131 26.16 14.64 9.95
N ASP A 132 26.81 14.91 8.85
CA ASP A 132 27.04 13.94 7.76
C ASP A 132 27.66 12.63 8.22
N ARG A 133 28.49 12.67 9.26
CA ARG A 133 29.13 11.47 9.81
C ARG A 133 28.18 10.55 10.56
N ARG A 134 27.00 11.03 10.91
CA ARG A 134 25.96 10.31 11.65
C ARG A 134 24.73 9.95 10.80
N GLN A 135 24.71 10.37 9.54
CA GLN A 135 23.60 10.04 8.65
C GLN A 135 23.50 8.52 8.48
N VAL A 136 22.30 8.02 8.68
CA VAL A 136 21.99 6.60 8.46
C VAL A 136 21.49 6.40 7.03
N PRO A 137 21.77 5.24 6.41
CA PRO A 137 21.29 4.96 5.06
C PRO A 137 19.76 5.03 4.98
N VAL A 138 19.25 5.71 3.98
CA VAL A 138 17.82 5.73 3.65
C VAL A 138 17.57 4.77 2.50
N TYR A 139 16.58 3.91 2.66
CA TYR A 139 16.07 3.00 1.64
C TYR A 139 14.69 3.43 1.22
N LEU A 140 14.47 3.62 -0.06
CA LEU A 140 13.19 4.06 -0.58
C LEU A 140 12.63 3.04 -1.57
N ASN A 141 11.46 2.49 -1.25
CA ASN A 141 10.61 1.80 -2.21
C ASN A 141 9.31 2.58 -2.34
N TYR A 142 9.13 3.23 -3.47
CA TYR A 142 8.10 4.22 -3.69
C TYR A 142 7.22 3.82 -4.88
N PHE A 143 5.91 3.94 -4.69
CA PHE A 143 4.92 3.73 -5.74
C PHE A 143 4.53 5.07 -6.35
N GLY A 144 4.98 5.34 -7.57
CA GLY A 144 4.71 6.59 -8.27
C GLY A 144 5.69 6.82 -9.42
N SER A 145 5.49 7.89 -10.18
CA SER A 145 6.28 8.21 -11.39
C SER A 145 7.23 9.40 -11.22
N ALA A 146 7.12 10.15 -10.13
CA ALA A 146 8.00 11.30 -9.88
C ALA A 146 9.40 10.86 -9.46
N SER A 147 10.43 11.63 -9.81
CA SER A 147 11.80 11.34 -9.41
C SER A 147 12.06 11.81 -7.97
N PRO A 148 12.50 10.93 -7.04
CA PRO A 148 12.88 11.34 -5.69
C PRO A 148 14.00 12.39 -5.67
N LYS A 149 14.92 12.36 -6.65
CA LYS A 149 16.00 13.34 -6.79
C LYS A 149 15.48 14.76 -7.03
N HIS A 150 14.33 14.90 -7.70
CA HIS A 150 13.71 16.22 -7.91
C HIS A 150 13.32 16.88 -6.57
N TYR A 151 13.03 16.08 -5.56
CA TYR A 151 12.69 16.53 -4.20
C TYR A 151 13.90 16.51 -3.24
N ASN A 152 15.13 16.41 -3.76
CA ASN A 152 16.35 16.30 -2.97
C ASN A 152 16.38 15.15 -1.97
N ILE A 153 15.74 14.04 -2.32
CA ILE A 153 15.74 12.82 -1.52
C ILE A 153 16.96 11.99 -1.94
N ASP A 154 17.99 11.94 -1.07
CA ASP A 154 19.12 11.04 -1.22
C ASP A 154 18.79 9.70 -0.54
N ALA A 155 18.37 8.74 -1.35
CA ALA A 155 17.96 7.42 -0.86
C ALA A 155 18.42 6.31 -1.82
N ARG A 156 18.74 5.17 -1.25
CA ARG A 156 19.00 3.94 -1.99
C ARG A 156 17.69 3.36 -2.47
N MET A 157 17.46 3.41 -3.77
CA MET A 157 16.23 2.89 -4.36
C MET A 157 16.17 1.37 -4.24
N VAL A 158 15.08 0.87 -3.66
CA VAL A 158 14.78 -0.55 -3.54
C VAL A 158 13.72 -0.90 -4.57
N VAL A 159 14.12 -1.13 -5.81
CA VAL A 159 13.19 -1.43 -6.91
C VAL A 159 13.57 -2.76 -7.54
N PHE A 160 12.63 -3.69 -7.63
CA PHE A 160 12.83 -5.02 -8.21
C PHE A 160 12.06 -5.24 -9.50
N ARG A 161 11.03 -4.46 -9.74
CA ARG A 161 10.22 -4.54 -10.94
C ARG A 161 10.20 -3.20 -11.65
N ARG A 162 10.48 -3.20 -12.96
CA ARG A 162 10.25 -2.03 -13.81
C ARG A 162 8.73 -1.83 -13.92
N PHE A 163 8.22 -0.86 -13.20
CA PHE A 163 6.96 -0.27 -13.63
C PHE A 163 7.22 0.46 -14.95
N PRO A 164 6.31 0.39 -15.94
CA PRO A 164 6.51 1.02 -17.24
C PRO A 164 6.83 2.52 -17.18
N TRP A 165 6.45 3.16 -16.05
CA TRP A 165 6.67 4.59 -15.80
C TRP A 165 7.96 4.94 -15.04
N HIS A 166 8.70 3.96 -14.52
CA HIS A 166 10.02 4.22 -13.93
C HIS A 166 11.09 4.30 -15.03
N ARG A 167 11.66 5.48 -15.21
CA ARG A 167 12.69 5.77 -16.23
C ARG A 167 14.13 5.67 -15.74
N GLU A 168 14.35 5.60 -14.44
CA GLU A 168 15.71 5.54 -13.86
C GLU A 168 16.30 4.14 -14.06
N PRO A 169 17.53 4.03 -14.61
CA PRO A 169 18.23 2.76 -14.69
C PRO A 169 18.67 2.32 -13.30
N HIS A 170 18.21 1.16 -12.86
CA HIS A 170 18.61 0.56 -11.59
C HIS A 170 19.93 -0.16 -11.78
N THR A 171 21.03 0.53 -11.52
CA THR A 171 22.37 0.06 -11.87
C THR A 171 23.07 -0.75 -10.78
N GLU A 172 22.63 -0.70 -9.53
CA GLU A 172 23.31 -1.45 -8.47
C GLU A 172 22.39 -2.22 -7.54
N ALA A 173 22.88 -3.40 -7.14
CA ALA A 173 22.25 -4.23 -6.14
C ALA A 173 22.23 -3.54 -4.80
N THR A 174 21.10 -3.04 -4.39
CA THR A 174 20.94 -2.44 -3.07
C THR A 174 21.18 -3.52 -2.00
N LYS A 175 22.31 -3.43 -1.32
CA LYS A 175 22.61 -4.26 -0.15
C LYS A 175 21.85 -3.65 1.04
N PHE A 176 20.94 -4.39 1.62
CA PHE A 176 20.27 -3.96 2.84
C PHE A 176 21.26 -3.84 3.99
N SER A 177 21.21 -2.74 4.71
CA SER A 177 21.94 -2.50 5.95
C SER A 177 21.01 -1.80 6.96
N PRO A 178 21.35 -1.76 8.23
CA PRO A 178 20.59 -0.98 9.19
C PRO A 178 20.40 0.46 8.73
N GLY A 179 19.19 1.00 8.89
CA GLY A 179 18.86 2.33 8.37
C GLY A 179 17.38 2.65 8.43
N ILE A 180 16.99 3.71 7.72
CA ILE A 180 15.61 4.15 7.58
C ILE A 180 15.01 3.57 6.29
N TYR A 181 13.96 2.82 6.42
CA TYR A 181 13.24 2.21 5.31
C TYR A 181 11.92 2.93 5.08
N CYS A 182 11.85 3.70 4.02
CA CYS A 182 10.64 4.40 3.56
C CYS A 182 9.97 3.53 2.50
N ILE A 183 8.88 2.86 2.86
CA ILE A 183 8.23 1.88 1.99
C ILE A 183 6.80 2.33 1.73
N SER A 184 6.43 2.47 0.45
CA SER A 184 5.04 2.77 0.12
C SER A 184 4.12 1.63 0.57
N ALA A 185 2.92 1.99 1.01
CA ALA A 185 1.91 1.04 1.48
C ALA A 185 1.61 -0.04 0.43
N THR A 186 1.53 0.35 -0.84
CA THR A 186 1.33 -0.54 -1.99
C THR A 186 2.47 -1.55 -2.14
N SER A 187 3.70 -1.10 -1.94
CA SER A 187 4.88 -1.97 -2.01
C SER A 187 5.04 -2.84 -0.78
N LEU A 188 4.69 -2.34 0.40
CA LEU A 188 4.70 -3.13 1.64
C LEU A 188 3.73 -4.33 1.52
N GLN A 189 2.56 -4.12 0.94
CA GLN A 189 1.56 -5.17 0.69
C GLN A 189 1.91 -6.07 -0.51
N GLN A 190 2.98 -5.77 -1.25
CA GLN A 190 3.44 -6.55 -2.40
C GLN A 190 2.36 -6.73 -3.49
N VAL A 191 1.47 -5.72 -3.68
CA VAL A 191 0.34 -5.78 -4.63
C VAL A 191 0.79 -6.16 -6.04
N TYR A 192 1.92 -5.63 -6.48
CA TYR A 192 2.51 -5.90 -7.80
C TYR A 192 3.71 -6.85 -7.72
N GLY A 193 4.02 -7.37 -6.54
CA GLY A 193 5.08 -8.33 -6.30
C GLY A 193 4.68 -9.76 -6.70
N ARG A 194 5.66 -10.62 -6.91
CA ARG A 194 5.42 -12.06 -7.15
C ARG A 194 5.07 -12.81 -5.85
N TYR A 195 5.42 -12.23 -4.72
CA TYR A 195 5.36 -12.86 -3.39
C TYR A 195 4.38 -12.10 -2.48
N GLY A 196 3.23 -11.70 -3.07
CA GLY A 196 2.12 -11.08 -2.32
C GLY A 196 1.39 -12.08 -1.43
N GLY A 197 0.63 -11.56 -0.45
CA GLY A 197 -0.11 -12.37 0.51
C GLY A 197 0.73 -12.79 1.72
N ASP A 198 0.36 -13.91 2.34
CA ASP A 198 1.05 -14.46 3.49
C ASP A 198 2.38 -15.13 3.07
N TRP A 199 3.34 -15.12 3.98
CA TRP A 199 4.61 -15.78 3.75
C TRP A 199 4.43 -17.30 3.89
N THR A 200 4.77 -18.04 2.83
CA THR A 200 4.58 -19.48 2.78
C THR A 200 5.90 -20.24 3.02
N THR A 201 5.81 -21.49 3.44
CA THR A 201 6.98 -22.39 3.56
C THR A 201 7.73 -22.50 2.23
N GLU A 202 7.02 -22.50 1.10
CA GLU A 202 7.63 -22.55 -0.23
C GLU A 202 8.47 -21.30 -0.53
N ASN A 203 8.00 -20.12 -0.11
CA ASN A 203 8.75 -18.86 -0.22
C ASN A 203 10.00 -18.89 0.67
N GLU A 204 9.88 -19.45 1.88
CA GLU A 204 10.99 -19.60 2.81
C GLU A 204 12.07 -20.54 2.26
N ASP A 205 11.68 -21.70 1.76
CA ASP A 205 12.60 -22.67 1.13
C ASP A 205 13.28 -22.10 -0.12
N LEU A 206 12.51 -21.37 -0.94
CA LEU A 206 13.06 -20.70 -2.11
C LEU A 206 14.07 -19.62 -1.70
N TYR A 207 13.76 -18.87 -0.64
CA TYR A 207 14.65 -17.83 -0.12
C TYR A 207 16.02 -18.40 0.28
N TRP A 208 16.03 -19.47 1.06
CA TRP A 208 17.28 -20.09 1.51
C TRP A 208 18.10 -20.65 0.34
N ARG A 209 17.46 -21.30 -0.60
CA ARG A 209 18.13 -21.77 -1.83
C ARG A 209 18.74 -20.63 -2.64
N LEU A 210 18.01 -19.55 -2.84
CA LEU A 210 18.50 -18.39 -3.59
C LEU A 210 19.57 -17.60 -2.81
N LEU A 211 19.55 -17.65 -1.49
CA LEU A 211 20.59 -17.06 -0.64
C LEU A 211 21.93 -17.76 -0.87
N GLU A 212 21.93 -19.09 -0.98
CA GLU A 212 23.12 -19.88 -1.33
C GLU A 212 23.64 -19.52 -2.73
N VAL A 213 22.76 -19.47 -3.73
CA VAL A 213 23.10 -19.02 -5.09
C VAL A 213 23.74 -17.63 -5.09
N ASN A 214 23.18 -16.71 -4.29
CA ASN A 214 23.75 -15.35 -4.17
C ASN A 214 25.12 -15.34 -3.47
N ALA A 215 25.37 -16.23 -2.52
CA ALA A 215 26.70 -16.41 -1.90
C ALA A 215 27.71 -16.93 -2.92
N GLU A 216 27.37 -17.98 -3.69
CA GLU A 216 28.19 -18.51 -4.78
C GLU A 216 28.44 -17.45 -5.87
N TYR A 217 27.43 -16.64 -6.24
CA TYR A 217 27.58 -15.57 -7.19
C TYR A 217 28.61 -14.53 -6.73
N LYS A 218 28.61 -14.16 -5.45
CA LYS A 218 29.60 -13.23 -4.90
C LYS A 218 31.01 -13.80 -4.94
N ALA A 219 31.18 -15.04 -4.49
CA ALA A 219 32.46 -15.73 -4.50
C ALA A 219 32.96 -15.98 -5.94
N GLY A 220 32.06 -16.37 -6.84
CA GLY A 220 32.41 -16.65 -8.23
C GLY A 220 32.92 -15.44 -9.02
N ARG A 221 32.66 -14.23 -8.57
CA ARG A 221 33.16 -13.00 -9.22
C ARG A 221 34.61 -12.62 -8.85
N GLU A 222 35.24 -13.36 -7.95
CA GLU A 222 36.59 -13.04 -7.49
C GLU A 222 37.66 -13.31 -8.56
N THR A 223 37.50 -14.38 -9.37
CA THR A 223 38.41 -14.71 -10.45
C THR A 223 37.67 -15.08 -11.75
N PRO A 224 38.32 -14.91 -12.94
CA PRO A 224 37.74 -15.35 -14.21
C PRO A 224 37.41 -16.85 -14.24
N ALA A 225 38.27 -17.70 -13.68
CA ALA A 225 38.05 -19.15 -13.66
C ALA A 225 36.82 -19.56 -12.82
N THR A 226 36.66 -18.97 -11.64
CA THR A 226 35.47 -19.21 -10.80
C THR A 226 34.20 -18.66 -11.45
N TRP A 227 34.32 -17.57 -12.20
CA TRP A 227 33.21 -17.00 -12.95
C TRP A 227 32.76 -17.88 -14.11
N ASP A 228 33.70 -18.49 -14.85
CA ASP A 228 33.39 -19.40 -15.95
C ASP A 228 32.75 -20.70 -15.43
N ALA A 229 33.26 -21.26 -14.35
CA ALA A 229 32.65 -22.42 -13.70
C ALA A 229 31.23 -22.13 -13.21
N LEU A 230 30.98 -20.94 -12.67
CA LEU A 230 29.65 -20.53 -12.23
C LEU A 230 28.66 -20.41 -13.40
N LYS A 231 29.12 -19.86 -14.54
CA LYS A 231 28.31 -19.77 -15.77
C LYS A 231 27.95 -21.17 -16.30
N GLU A 232 28.87 -22.09 -16.28
CA GLU A 232 28.64 -23.46 -16.68
C GLU A 232 27.61 -24.15 -15.75
N LYS A 233 27.79 -24.01 -14.42
CA LYS A 233 26.87 -24.57 -13.41
C LYS A 233 25.43 -24.12 -13.57
N TYR A 234 25.19 -22.85 -13.88
CA TYR A 234 23.85 -22.25 -13.92
C TYR A 234 23.29 -21.99 -15.33
N GLY A 235 23.99 -22.39 -16.38
CA GLY A 235 23.52 -22.24 -17.77
C GLY A 235 23.71 -20.82 -18.33
N GLY A 236 24.77 -20.13 -17.91
CA GLY A 236 25.19 -18.86 -18.47
C GLY A 236 24.77 -17.62 -17.68
N PHE A 237 25.29 -16.48 -18.12
CA PHE A 237 25.09 -15.17 -17.46
C PHE A 237 23.62 -14.78 -17.30
N ALA A 238 22.81 -15.03 -18.33
CA ALA A 238 21.40 -14.65 -18.31
C ALA A 238 20.60 -15.46 -17.25
N ALA A 239 20.94 -16.72 -17.03
CA ALA A 239 20.32 -17.54 -16.01
C ALA A 239 20.72 -17.09 -14.61
N ILE A 240 22.00 -16.82 -14.36
CA ILE A 240 22.50 -16.27 -13.09
C ILE A 240 21.80 -14.96 -12.80
N SER A 241 21.73 -14.04 -13.77
CA SER A 241 21.09 -12.73 -13.60
C SER A 241 19.62 -12.85 -13.18
N ARG A 242 18.90 -13.83 -13.75
CA ARG A 242 17.50 -14.10 -13.37
C ARG A 242 17.38 -14.61 -11.94
N LEU A 243 18.28 -15.51 -11.51
CA LEU A 243 18.29 -16.04 -10.14
C LEU A 243 18.61 -14.94 -9.12
N ILE A 244 19.59 -14.09 -9.41
CA ILE A 244 19.97 -12.98 -8.54
C ILE A 244 18.85 -11.94 -8.44
N LEU A 245 18.16 -11.65 -9.55
CA LEU A 245 17.00 -10.76 -9.53
C LEU A 245 15.86 -11.37 -8.69
N ALA A 246 15.54 -12.64 -8.89
CA ALA A 246 14.54 -13.34 -8.10
C ALA A 246 14.88 -13.37 -6.60
N PHE A 247 16.17 -13.59 -6.26
CA PHE A 247 16.64 -13.49 -4.87
C PHE A 247 16.35 -12.13 -4.26
N ARG A 248 16.63 -11.06 -4.99
CA ARG A 248 16.43 -9.69 -4.49
C ARG A 248 14.95 -9.36 -4.30
N GLU A 249 14.11 -9.75 -5.26
CA GLU A 249 12.65 -9.59 -5.15
C GLU A 249 12.14 -10.32 -3.89
N LEU A 250 12.58 -11.55 -3.70
CA LEU A 250 12.18 -12.38 -2.57
C LEU A 250 12.72 -11.85 -1.24
N GLN A 251 13.96 -11.35 -1.23
CA GLN A 251 14.58 -10.75 -0.04
C GLN A 251 13.81 -9.51 0.44
N PHE A 252 13.37 -8.66 -0.49
CA PHE A 252 12.56 -7.51 -0.15
C PHE A 252 11.16 -7.92 0.31
N ALA A 253 10.53 -8.88 -0.37
CA ALA A 253 9.23 -9.39 0.05
C ALA A 253 9.29 -9.98 1.46
N ARG A 254 10.36 -10.72 1.78
CA ARG A 254 10.62 -11.25 3.12
C ARG A 254 10.75 -10.16 4.17
N LEU A 255 11.51 -9.11 3.85
CA LEU A 255 11.62 -7.93 4.71
C LEU A 255 10.27 -7.25 4.92
N CYS A 256 9.48 -7.05 3.86
CA CYS A 256 8.14 -6.48 3.96
C CYS A 256 7.23 -7.34 4.84
N HIS A 257 7.28 -8.66 4.67
CA HIS A 257 6.50 -9.58 5.52
C HIS A 257 6.88 -9.43 7.00
N HIS A 258 8.16 -9.37 7.32
CA HIS A 258 8.62 -9.13 8.70
C HIS A 258 8.12 -7.76 9.23
N LEU A 259 8.24 -6.70 8.44
CA LEU A 259 7.84 -5.36 8.85
C LEU A 259 6.32 -5.21 9.01
N LYS A 260 5.51 -5.97 8.27
CA LYS A 260 4.04 -6.00 8.46
C LYS A 260 3.60 -6.52 9.83
N GLN A 261 4.44 -7.27 10.53
CA GLN A 261 4.15 -7.82 11.86
C GLN A 261 4.22 -6.77 12.97
N ARG A 262 4.77 -5.59 12.69
CA ARG A 262 4.79 -4.46 13.63
C ARG A 262 4.20 -3.19 13.04
N GLN A 263 3.95 -2.22 13.89
CA GLN A 263 3.57 -0.87 13.43
C GLN A 263 4.80 -0.18 12.81
N PRO A 264 4.62 0.66 11.80
CA PRO A 264 5.66 1.58 11.35
C PRO A 264 6.05 2.53 12.49
N ASP A 265 7.31 2.98 12.50
CA ASP A 265 7.78 3.94 13.48
C ASP A 265 7.20 5.33 13.23
N ASP A 266 6.92 5.63 11.94
CA ASP A 266 6.24 6.85 11.50
C ASP A 266 5.63 6.65 10.11
N HIS A 267 4.93 7.65 9.60
CA HIS A 267 4.37 7.65 8.24
C HIS A 267 4.32 9.04 7.64
N VAL A 268 4.35 9.12 6.31
CA VAL A 268 4.18 10.36 5.56
C VAL A 268 2.95 10.22 4.67
N GLY A 269 1.97 11.14 4.83
CA GLY A 269 0.72 11.14 4.08
C GLY A 269 -0.09 9.85 4.16
N HIS A 270 0.21 8.99 5.14
CA HIS A 270 -0.32 7.63 5.31
C HIS A 270 0.01 6.66 4.15
N SER A 271 0.65 7.12 3.04
CA SER A 271 1.02 6.28 1.91
C SER A 271 2.46 5.77 1.96
N ILE A 272 3.37 6.48 2.63
CA ILE A 272 4.75 6.05 2.84
C ILE A 272 4.93 5.73 4.32
N LEU A 273 5.22 4.46 4.60
CA LEU A 273 5.44 3.95 5.95
C LEU A 273 6.94 3.94 6.25
N ILE A 274 7.31 4.39 7.43
CA ILE A 274 8.70 4.57 7.83
C ILE A 274 9.06 3.55 8.90
N TYR A 275 10.15 2.83 8.66
CA TYR A 275 10.69 1.82 9.57
C TYR A 275 12.17 2.11 9.85
N VAL A 276 12.51 2.32 11.11
CA VAL A 276 13.90 2.41 11.56
C VAL A 276 14.38 1.01 11.90
N VAL A 277 15.10 0.39 10.98
CA VAL A 277 15.51 -1.02 11.09
C VAL A 277 16.92 -1.11 11.63
N GLY A 278 17.05 -1.62 12.83
CA GLY A 278 18.32 -1.83 13.52
C GLY A 278 19.05 -3.11 13.07
N PRO A 279 20.34 -3.29 13.47
CA PRO A 279 21.13 -4.46 13.07
C PRO A 279 20.52 -5.80 13.50
N ARG A 280 19.95 -5.85 14.72
CA ARG A 280 19.32 -7.08 15.25
C ARG A 280 18.05 -7.43 14.48
N GLU A 281 17.21 -6.45 14.21
CA GLU A 281 15.95 -6.63 13.47
C GLU A 281 16.23 -7.07 12.03
N LEU A 282 17.15 -6.39 11.33
CA LEU A 282 17.54 -6.77 9.98
C LEU A 282 18.09 -8.20 9.91
N LYS A 283 18.92 -8.59 10.90
CA LYS A 283 19.42 -9.96 10.99
C LYS A 283 18.27 -10.96 11.22
N THR A 284 17.31 -10.63 12.06
CA THR A 284 16.12 -11.46 12.27
C THR A 284 15.31 -11.57 10.97
N ALA A 285 15.01 -10.46 10.33
CA ALA A 285 14.23 -10.42 9.09
C ALA A 285 14.88 -11.21 7.93
N LEU A 286 16.22 -11.24 7.82
CA LEU A 286 16.91 -11.79 6.64
C LEU A 286 17.72 -13.06 6.90
N HIS A 287 17.98 -13.44 8.16
CA HIS A 287 18.88 -14.55 8.49
C HIS A 287 18.37 -15.49 9.59
N LYS A 288 17.15 -15.34 10.05
CA LYS A 288 16.49 -16.32 10.91
C LYS A 288 15.31 -16.94 10.17
N PRO A 289 15.05 -18.25 10.32
CA PRO A 289 13.85 -18.87 9.77
C PRO A 289 12.59 -18.10 10.21
N MET A 290 11.62 -17.98 9.32
CA MET A 290 10.28 -17.47 9.62
C MET A 290 9.34 -18.67 9.65
N ASP A 291 8.50 -18.71 10.67
CA ASP A 291 7.38 -19.63 10.71
C ASP A 291 6.37 -19.14 9.66
N GLY A 292 5.95 -20.02 8.77
CA GLY A 292 4.98 -19.75 7.71
C GLY A 292 3.55 -19.60 8.23
#